data_79e38a602b84b2caaf4fa0f573e763a0
#
_entry.id   79e38a602b84b2caaf4fa0f573e763a0
#
_cell.length_a   1.000
_cell.length_b   1.000
_cell.length_c   1.000
_cell.angle_alpha   90.00
_cell.angle_beta   90.00
_cell.angle_gamma   90.00
#
_symmetry.space_group_name_H-M   'P 1'
#
loop_
_entity.id
_entity.type
_entity.pdbx_description
1 polymer ?
#
loop_
_entity_poly.entity_id
_entity_poly.type
_entity_poly.pdbx_seq_one_letter_code
_entity_poly.pdbx_strand_id
1 'polypeptide(L)'
;MKLASRCGVKYFEMSHLFTQWGAAHCPKITAREGSRNRRIFGWKDSASGAKYRNFLDQFLPALVRFIDKRGLRRRCYFHVSDEPGVDQLETFASAAAIVHRHLGDFRFIDALSNIEFYDRGLVRHPIPAIDHIEPFVERGVKDLWTYYCVSQWRKVSNRFFCMPSARNRILGTQLFRYDLAGFLQWGFNFWYSQYS
;
A
#
# COMPACT_ATOMS: atom_id res chain seq x y z
N MET A 1 -6.92 -12.28 11.47
CA MET A 1 -7.68 -11.19 12.11
C MET A 1 -8.09 -11.48 13.57
N LYS A 2 -8.81 -12.58 13.93
CA LYS A 2 -9.19 -12.83 15.35
C LYS A 2 -8.00 -12.82 16.31
N LEU A 3 -6.93 -13.56 16.01
CA LEU A 3 -5.73 -13.60 16.86
C LEU A 3 -5.08 -12.20 16.97
N ALA A 4 -4.88 -11.53 15.85
CA ALA A 4 -4.31 -10.18 15.83
C ALA A 4 -5.12 -9.19 16.68
N SER A 5 -6.45 -9.20 16.58
CA SER A 5 -7.32 -8.36 17.43
C SER A 5 -7.19 -8.70 18.92
N ARG A 6 -7.07 -9.98 19.28
CA ARG A 6 -6.81 -10.41 20.67
C ARG A 6 -5.46 -9.93 21.19
N CYS A 7 -4.46 -9.78 20.31
CA CYS A 7 -3.14 -9.22 20.62
C CYS A 7 -3.10 -7.69 20.53
N GLY A 8 -4.24 -7.01 20.44
CA GLY A 8 -4.32 -5.55 20.48
C GLY A 8 -4.16 -4.86 19.12
N VAL A 9 -4.02 -5.60 18.02
CA VAL A 9 -3.98 -5.01 16.67
C VAL A 9 -5.36 -4.43 16.33
N LYS A 10 -5.40 -3.12 16.10
CA LYS A 10 -6.64 -2.37 15.84
C LYS A 10 -6.94 -2.21 14.36
N TYR A 11 -5.93 -2.06 13.52
CA TYR A 11 -6.04 -1.78 12.10
C TYR A 11 -5.35 -2.86 11.27
N PHE A 12 -5.80 -3.03 10.05
CA PHE A 12 -5.33 -4.06 9.13
C PHE A 12 -5.04 -3.43 7.78
N GLU A 13 -3.84 -3.58 7.34
CA GLU A 13 -3.44 -3.29 5.96
C GLU A 13 -3.66 -4.54 5.12
N MET A 14 -4.38 -4.39 4.03
CA MET A 14 -4.70 -5.48 3.12
C MET A 14 -3.62 -5.58 2.05
N SER A 15 -3.27 -6.80 1.67
CA SER A 15 -2.27 -7.03 0.63
C SER A 15 -2.63 -6.33 -0.69
N HIS A 16 -1.61 -5.87 -1.40
CA HIS A 16 -1.77 -5.27 -2.72
C HIS A 16 -2.53 -6.19 -3.69
N LEU A 17 -3.44 -5.60 -4.43
CA LEU A 17 -4.25 -6.29 -5.45
C LEU A 17 -3.56 -6.30 -6.81
N PHE A 18 -2.53 -5.48 -6.98
CA PHE A 18 -1.73 -5.38 -8.19
C PHE A 18 -0.24 -5.36 -7.82
N THR A 19 0.61 -5.60 -8.81
CA THR A 19 2.06 -5.52 -8.59
C THR A 19 2.51 -4.07 -8.41
N GLN A 20 3.63 -3.88 -7.74
CA GLN A 20 4.30 -2.59 -7.61
C GLN A 20 4.67 -2.02 -8.99
N TRP A 21 5.01 -0.72 -9.02
CA TRP A 21 5.41 0.02 -10.21
C TRP A 21 4.31 0.03 -11.29
N GLY A 22 3.16 0.62 -10.93
CA GLY A 22 2.13 0.99 -11.89
C GLY A 22 1.03 -0.03 -12.14
N ALA A 23 0.93 -1.07 -11.33
CA ALA A 23 -0.20 -2.01 -11.37
C ALA A 23 -0.38 -2.78 -12.71
N ALA A 24 0.69 -3.00 -13.46
CA ALA A 24 0.61 -3.63 -14.79
C ALA A 24 0.29 -5.14 -14.73
N HIS A 25 0.64 -5.81 -13.65
CA HIS A 25 0.54 -7.25 -13.53
C HIS A 25 -0.21 -7.70 -12.27
N CYS A 26 -0.61 -8.98 -12.26
CA CYS A 26 -1.25 -9.60 -11.11
C CYS A 26 -0.21 -10.04 -10.06
N PRO A 27 -0.52 -9.92 -8.76
CA PRO A 27 0.30 -10.55 -7.72
C PRO A 27 0.21 -12.08 -7.82
N LYS A 28 1.12 -12.77 -7.14
CA LYS A 28 1.05 -14.23 -7.02
C LYS A 28 -0.17 -14.60 -6.18
N ILE A 29 -1.16 -15.22 -6.81
CA ILE A 29 -2.35 -15.74 -6.13
C ILE A 29 -2.38 -17.25 -6.25
N THR A 30 -2.47 -17.91 -5.11
CA THR A 30 -2.64 -19.36 -5.01
C THR A 30 -4.02 -19.65 -4.45
N ALA A 31 -4.80 -20.45 -5.14
CA ALA A 31 -6.09 -20.93 -4.72
C ALA A 31 -6.04 -22.44 -4.42
N ARG A 32 -6.95 -22.87 -3.53
CA ARG A 32 -7.12 -24.28 -3.25
C ARG A 32 -8.24 -24.83 -4.14
N GLU A 33 -7.90 -25.80 -4.98
CA GLU A 33 -8.85 -26.56 -5.80
C GLU A 33 -8.92 -28.00 -5.24
N GLY A 34 -9.99 -28.34 -4.56
CA GLY A 34 -10.10 -29.63 -3.87
C GLY A 34 -9.00 -29.78 -2.79
N SER A 35 -8.12 -30.77 -2.96
CA SER A 35 -7.01 -31.03 -2.04
C SER A 35 -5.69 -30.35 -2.45
N ARG A 36 -5.61 -29.73 -3.64
CA ARG A 36 -4.37 -29.19 -4.20
C ARG A 36 -4.34 -27.66 -4.17
N ASN A 37 -3.18 -27.11 -3.86
CA ASN A 37 -2.93 -25.68 -4.03
C ASN A 37 -2.43 -25.42 -5.46
N ARG A 38 -3.08 -24.52 -6.16
CA ARG A 38 -2.74 -24.14 -7.53
C ARG A 38 -2.52 -22.64 -7.63
N ARG A 39 -1.42 -22.21 -8.23
CA ARG A 39 -1.23 -20.82 -8.61
C ARG A 39 -2.14 -20.48 -9.78
N ILE A 40 -3.02 -19.49 -9.59
CA ILE A 40 -4.01 -19.05 -10.58
C ILE A 40 -3.64 -17.74 -11.26
N PHE A 41 -2.80 -16.89 -10.61
CA PHE A 41 -2.27 -15.64 -11.16
C PHE A 41 -0.82 -15.40 -10.71
N GLY A 42 -0.12 -14.54 -11.43
CA GLY A 42 1.23 -14.07 -11.10
C GLY A 42 1.72 -13.00 -12.07
N TRP A 43 2.98 -12.61 -11.96
CA TRP A 43 3.61 -11.50 -12.70
C TRP A 43 3.59 -11.60 -14.23
N LYS A 44 3.23 -12.75 -14.79
CA LYS A 44 3.05 -12.95 -16.24
C LYS A 44 1.63 -12.64 -16.69
N ASP A 45 0.70 -12.46 -15.76
CA ASP A 45 -0.70 -12.22 -16.06
C ASP A 45 -0.97 -10.70 -16.03
N SER A 46 -1.67 -10.20 -17.05
CA SER A 46 -2.05 -8.79 -17.14
C SER A 46 -3.09 -8.44 -16.09
N ALA A 47 -2.84 -7.36 -15.34
CA ALA A 47 -3.78 -6.83 -14.36
C ALA A 47 -5.07 -6.27 -14.99
N SER A 48 -4.99 -5.76 -16.22
CA SER A 48 -6.13 -5.26 -16.99
C SER A 48 -6.89 -6.36 -17.76
N GLY A 49 -6.39 -7.62 -17.71
CA GLY A 49 -6.99 -8.74 -18.40
C GLY A 49 -8.37 -9.13 -17.86
N ALA A 50 -9.27 -9.56 -18.77
CA ALA A 50 -10.63 -9.95 -18.40
C ALA A 50 -10.69 -11.04 -17.32
N LYS A 51 -9.74 -11.98 -17.35
CA LYS A 51 -9.66 -13.08 -16.38
C LYS A 51 -9.40 -12.58 -14.96
N TYR A 52 -8.47 -11.62 -14.78
CA TYR A 52 -8.18 -11.06 -13.48
C TYR A 52 -9.31 -10.15 -12.99
N ARG A 53 -9.88 -9.37 -13.87
CA ARG A 53 -11.05 -8.54 -13.58
C ARG A 53 -12.23 -9.38 -13.09
N ASN A 54 -12.56 -10.48 -13.81
CA ASN A 54 -13.60 -11.42 -13.38
C ASN A 54 -13.32 -12.05 -12.01
N PHE A 55 -12.04 -12.35 -11.71
CA PHE A 55 -11.65 -12.81 -10.38
C PHE A 55 -11.92 -11.74 -9.31
N LEU A 56 -11.50 -10.49 -9.54
CA LEU A 56 -11.72 -9.39 -8.60
C LEU A 56 -13.20 -9.09 -8.39
N ASP A 57 -14.01 -9.15 -9.45
CA ASP A 57 -15.46 -8.93 -9.39
C ASP A 57 -16.19 -9.99 -8.52
N GLN A 58 -15.61 -11.15 -8.33
CA GLN A 58 -16.12 -12.18 -7.41
C GLN A 58 -15.48 -12.10 -6.03
N PHE A 59 -14.17 -11.93 -5.98
CA PHE A 59 -13.40 -11.94 -4.73
C PHE A 59 -13.69 -10.73 -3.84
N LEU A 60 -13.71 -9.52 -4.42
CA LEU A 60 -13.83 -8.28 -3.63
C LEU A 60 -15.18 -8.18 -2.91
N PRO A 61 -16.33 -8.46 -3.53
CA PRO A 61 -17.60 -8.49 -2.79
C PRO A 61 -17.62 -9.54 -1.67
N ALA A 62 -16.98 -10.68 -1.86
CA ALA A 62 -16.86 -11.70 -0.82
C ALA A 62 -15.98 -11.23 0.34
N LEU A 63 -14.86 -10.55 0.04
CA LEU A 63 -13.97 -9.95 1.03
C LEU A 63 -14.69 -8.84 1.81
N VAL A 64 -15.45 -7.98 1.16
CA VAL A 64 -16.25 -6.93 1.81
C VAL A 64 -17.23 -7.53 2.81
N ARG A 65 -18.01 -8.52 2.39
CA ARG A 65 -18.94 -9.24 3.31
C ARG A 65 -18.21 -9.86 4.51
N PHE A 66 -17.02 -10.41 4.28
CA PHE A 66 -16.20 -10.97 5.36
C PHE A 66 -15.72 -9.89 6.35
N ILE A 67 -15.29 -8.73 5.87
CA ILE A 67 -14.84 -7.60 6.68
C ILE A 67 -16.02 -7.03 7.48
N ASP A 68 -17.18 -6.83 6.84
CA ASP A 68 -18.40 -6.29 7.47
C ASP A 68 -18.93 -7.18 8.57
N LYS A 69 -19.00 -8.48 8.31
CA LYS A 69 -19.42 -9.46 9.35
C LYS A 69 -18.56 -9.41 10.62
N ARG A 70 -17.37 -8.81 10.54
CA ARG A 70 -16.43 -8.65 11.67
C ARG A 70 -16.40 -7.25 12.25
N GLY A 71 -17.17 -6.31 11.71
CA GLY A 71 -17.16 -4.91 12.14
C GLY A 71 -15.82 -4.20 11.89
N LEU A 72 -15.08 -4.61 10.84
CA LEU A 72 -13.72 -4.13 10.58
C LEU A 72 -13.62 -3.12 9.43
N ARG A 73 -14.74 -2.71 8.80
CA ARG A 73 -14.75 -1.82 7.63
C ARG A 73 -13.89 -0.57 7.83
N ARG A 74 -14.04 0.12 8.95
CA ARG A 74 -13.28 1.34 9.29
C ARG A 74 -11.83 1.09 9.76
N ARG A 75 -11.43 -0.17 9.84
CA ARG A 75 -10.11 -0.61 10.32
C ARG A 75 -9.26 -1.25 9.25
N CYS A 76 -9.78 -1.39 8.03
CA CYS A 76 -9.06 -1.96 6.89
C CYS A 76 -8.61 -0.85 5.95
N TYR A 77 -7.33 -0.91 5.58
CA TYR A 77 -6.71 -0.08 4.56
C TYR A 77 -6.40 -0.91 3.33
N PHE A 78 -6.59 -0.35 2.16
CA PHE A 78 -6.30 -0.97 0.88
C PHE A 78 -5.26 -0.17 0.11
N HIS A 79 -4.67 -0.81 -0.87
CA HIS A 79 -3.70 -0.26 -1.79
C HIS A 79 -4.12 -0.56 -3.22
N VAL A 80 -3.75 0.34 -4.15
CA VAL A 80 -3.81 0.04 -5.58
C VAL A 80 -2.48 -0.56 -6.01
N SER A 81 -1.39 0.20 -5.92
CA SER A 81 -0.05 -0.23 -6.33
C SER A 81 1.02 0.49 -5.53
N ASP A 82 2.14 -0.17 -5.33
CA ASP A 82 3.28 0.33 -4.59
C ASP A 82 4.22 1.12 -5.52
N GLU A 83 4.68 2.29 -5.06
CA GLU A 83 5.67 3.16 -5.70
C GLU A 83 5.48 3.39 -7.22
N PRO A 84 4.29 3.80 -7.70
CA PRO A 84 4.10 4.08 -9.12
C PRO A 84 4.87 5.34 -9.55
N GLY A 85 5.50 5.28 -10.72
CA GLY A 85 6.09 6.44 -11.39
C GLY A 85 5.07 7.23 -12.21
N VAL A 86 5.42 8.46 -12.61
CA VAL A 86 4.56 9.35 -13.43
C VAL A 86 4.18 8.70 -14.76
N ASP A 87 5.10 7.99 -15.38
CA ASP A 87 4.89 7.23 -16.61
C ASP A 87 3.83 6.12 -16.47
N GLN A 88 3.44 5.81 -15.25
CA GLN A 88 2.48 4.74 -14.92
C GLN A 88 1.11 5.27 -14.48
N LEU A 89 0.84 6.56 -14.60
CA LEU A 89 -0.42 7.19 -14.21
C LEU A 89 -1.64 6.52 -14.81
N GLU A 90 -1.62 6.22 -16.10
CA GLU A 90 -2.77 5.62 -16.80
C GLU A 90 -3.03 4.16 -16.38
N THR A 91 -1.97 3.37 -16.19
CA THR A 91 -2.11 1.99 -15.70
C THR A 91 -2.60 1.96 -14.26
N PHE A 92 -2.08 2.85 -13.41
CA PHE A 92 -2.55 3.04 -12.05
C PHE A 92 -4.02 3.47 -12.01
N ALA A 93 -4.43 4.46 -12.80
CA ALA A 93 -5.80 4.93 -12.89
C ALA A 93 -6.77 3.81 -13.30
N SER A 94 -6.37 3.01 -14.29
CA SER A 94 -7.14 1.86 -14.75
C SER A 94 -7.32 0.81 -13.65
N ALA A 95 -6.26 0.50 -12.92
CA ALA A 95 -6.31 -0.44 -11.79
C ALA A 95 -7.15 0.11 -10.63
N ALA A 96 -6.99 1.39 -10.28
CA ALA A 96 -7.78 2.08 -9.27
C ALA A 96 -9.28 2.02 -9.59
N ALA A 97 -9.67 2.26 -10.84
CA ALA A 97 -11.06 2.20 -11.28
C ALA A 97 -11.68 0.79 -11.09
N ILE A 98 -10.89 -0.27 -11.29
CA ILE A 98 -11.35 -1.65 -11.08
C ILE A 98 -11.69 -1.89 -9.61
N VAL A 99 -10.80 -1.51 -8.68
CA VAL A 99 -10.99 -1.82 -7.27
C VAL A 99 -11.94 -0.85 -6.58
N HIS A 100 -11.95 0.42 -6.94
CA HIS A 100 -12.85 1.41 -6.34
C HIS A 100 -14.33 1.09 -6.60
N ARG A 101 -14.65 0.39 -7.68
CA ARG A 101 -16.01 -0.10 -7.94
C ARG A 101 -16.57 -0.95 -6.80
N HIS A 102 -15.70 -1.72 -6.13
CA HIS A 102 -16.08 -2.62 -5.05
C HIS A 102 -15.67 -2.12 -3.66
N LEU A 103 -14.64 -1.28 -3.59
CA LEU A 103 -13.98 -0.87 -2.35
C LEU A 103 -14.00 0.65 -2.13
N GLY A 104 -14.81 1.41 -2.88
CA GLY A 104 -14.81 2.88 -2.84
C GLY A 104 -15.05 3.51 -1.47
N ASP A 105 -15.73 2.79 -0.56
CA ASP A 105 -15.99 3.24 0.82
C ASP A 105 -14.85 2.92 1.80
N PHE A 106 -13.82 2.21 1.36
CA PHE A 106 -12.66 1.91 2.19
C PHE A 106 -11.60 3.01 2.06
N ARG A 107 -10.69 3.03 3.03
CA ARG A 107 -9.51 3.89 2.98
C ARG A 107 -8.45 3.27 2.09
N PHE A 108 -8.04 4.02 1.08
CA PHE A 108 -6.89 3.68 0.25
C PHE A 108 -5.70 4.52 0.68
N ILE A 109 -4.58 3.84 0.86
CA ILE A 109 -3.27 4.43 1.15
C ILE A 109 -2.29 3.83 0.15
N ASP A 110 -1.49 4.65 -0.50
CA ASP A 110 -0.49 4.17 -1.45
C ASP A 110 0.84 4.87 -1.20
N ALA A 111 1.92 4.09 -1.10
CA ALA A 111 3.28 4.59 -1.06
C ALA A 111 3.63 5.15 -2.43
N LEU A 112 3.74 6.47 -2.55
CA LEU A 112 4.08 7.15 -3.80
C LEU A 112 4.60 8.57 -3.54
N SER A 113 5.57 9.00 -4.31
CA SER A 113 6.30 10.25 -4.07
C SER A 113 6.04 11.35 -5.10
N ASN A 114 5.12 11.12 -6.05
CA ASN A 114 4.75 12.13 -7.03
C ASN A 114 3.38 12.73 -6.71
N ILE A 115 3.34 14.05 -6.55
CA ILE A 115 2.12 14.81 -6.19
C ILE A 115 1.03 14.72 -7.27
N GLU A 116 1.35 14.43 -8.52
CA GLU A 116 0.39 14.39 -9.63
C GLU A 116 -0.70 13.34 -9.42
N PHE A 117 -0.41 12.22 -8.76
CA PHE A 117 -1.42 11.23 -8.39
C PHE A 117 -2.49 11.81 -7.46
N TYR A 118 -2.08 12.67 -6.53
CA TYR A 118 -2.99 13.36 -5.64
C TYR A 118 -3.77 14.46 -6.38
N ASP A 119 -3.09 15.26 -7.18
CA ASP A 119 -3.71 16.37 -7.94
C ASP A 119 -4.76 15.88 -8.94
N ARG A 120 -4.56 14.71 -9.53
CA ARG A 120 -5.54 14.04 -10.38
C ARG A 120 -6.64 13.30 -9.62
N GLY A 121 -6.62 13.33 -8.29
CA GLY A 121 -7.61 12.65 -7.44
C GLY A 121 -7.53 11.12 -7.47
N LEU A 122 -6.42 10.54 -7.95
CA LEU A 122 -6.23 9.09 -8.03
C LEU A 122 -5.94 8.48 -6.66
N VAL A 123 -5.29 9.24 -5.76
CA VAL A 123 -4.96 8.82 -4.40
C VAL A 123 -5.39 9.90 -3.41
N ARG A 124 -6.24 9.55 -2.44
CA ARG A 124 -6.71 10.50 -1.42
C ARG A 124 -5.78 10.59 -0.21
N HIS A 125 -5.10 9.53 0.12
CA HIS A 125 -4.18 9.44 1.25
C HIS A 125 -2.80 8.96 0.77
N PRO A 126 -2.03 9.85 0.11
CA PRO A 126 -0.69 9.53 -0.38
C PRO A 126 0.25 9.37 0.81
N ILE A 127 1.23 8.47 0.64
CA ILE A 127 2.31 8.28 1.61
C ILE A 127 3.64 8.50 0.87
N PRO A 128 4.11 9.75 0.73
CA PRO A 128 5.39 10.02 0.09
C PRO A 128 6.56 9.55 0.93
N ALA A 129 7.66 9.22 0.27
CA ALA A 129 8.94 9.04 0.93
C ALA A 129 9.35 10.33 1.63
N ILE A 130 10.03 10.22 2.77
CA ILE A 130 10.33 11.36 3.64
C ILE A 130 11.17 12.46 2.99
N ASP A 131 11.90 12.14 1.93
CA ASP A 131 12.65 13.09 1.08
C ASP A 131 11.80 13.68 -0.05
N HIS A 132 10.50 13.38 -0.11
CA HIS A 132 9.54 13.85 -1.12
C HIS A 132 8.27 14.43 -0.50
N ILE A 133 8.25 14.76 0.78
CA ILE A 133 7.05 15.26 1.48
C ILE A 133 6.70 16.70 1.12
N GLU A 134 7.68 17.52 0.71
CA GLU A 134 7.51 18.98 0.53
C GLU A 134 6.34 19.34 -0.39
N PRO A 135 6.17 18.79 -1.61
CA PRO A 135 5.05 19.12 -2.49
C PRO A 135 3.69 18.84 -1.85
N PHE A 136 3.58 17.79 -1.03
CA PHE A 136 2.35 17.41 -0.35
C PHE A 136 2.03 18.34 0.83
N VAL A 137 3.06 18.76 1.57
CA VAL A 137 2.92 19.76 2.66
C VAL A 137 2.51 21.09 2.09
N GLU A 138 3.14 21.56 1.03
CA GLU A 138 2.82 22.82 0.33
C GLU A 138 1.40 22.82 -0.23
N ARG A 139 0.92 21.66 -0.72
CA ARG A 139 -0.46 21.47 -1.18
C ARG A 139 -1.46 21.41 -0.04
N GLY A 140 -1.02 21.33 1.20
CA GLY A 140 -1.87 21.24 2.39
C GLY A 140 -2.62 19.92 2.54
N VAL A 141 -2.01 18.82 2.06
CA VAL A 141 -2.59 17.47 2.20
C VAL A 141 -2.80 17.16 3.68
N LYS A 142 -4.05 16.84 4.06
CA LYS A 142 -4.40 16.52 5.44
C LYS A 142 -4.12 15.06 5.78
N ASP A 143 -3.84 14.82 7.06
CA ASP A 143 -3.53 13.48 7.58
C ASP A 143 -2.41 12.80 6.78
N LEU A 144 -1.40 13.56 6.34
CA LEU A 144 -0.30 13.09 5.52
C LEU A 144 0.55 12.10 6.32
N TRP A 145 0.83 10.95 5.72
CA TRP A 145 1.80 9.99 6.22
C TRP A 145 3.09 10.08 5.44
N THR A 146 4.14 9.43 5.92
CA THR A 146 5.40 9.28 5.20
C THR A 146 6.02 7.92 5.44
N TYR A 147 7.02 7.56 4.65
CA TYR A 147 7.83 6.37 4.85
C TYR A 147 9.29 6.62 4.51
N TYR A 148 10.15 5.70 4.84
CA TYR A 148 11.48 5.56 4.26
C TYR A 148 11.77 4.10 3.92
N CYS A 149 12.61 3.88 2.93
CA CYS A 149 13.07 2.59 2.49
C CYS A 149 14.58 2.65 2.18
N VAL A 150 15.08 1.82 1.29
CA VAL A 150 16.51 1.76 0.93
C VAL A 150 17.01 3.01 0.21
N SER A 151 16.14 3.75 -0.47
CA SER A 151 16.51 4.94 -1.24
C SER A 151 16.78 6.19 -0.37
N GLN A 152 16.23 6.26 0.84
CA GLN A 152 16.33 7.41 1.74
C GLN A 152 17.57 7.30 2.63
N TRP A 153 18.77 7.33 2.04
CA TRP A 153 20.01 7.14 2.78
C TRP A 153 20.88 8.40 2.95
N ARG A 154 20.56 9.49 2.24
CA ARG A 154 21.43 10.70 2.23
C ARG A 154 21.09 11.70 3.34
N LYS A 155 20.10 12.57 3.14
CA LYS A 155 19.87 13.78 3.94
C LYS A 155 18.73 13.67 4.96
N VAL A 156 17.96 12.59 4.94
CA VAL A 156 16.76 12.42 5.76
C VAL A 156 16.93 11.33 6.82
N SER A 157 15.96 11.22 7.72
CA SER A 157 15.93 10.15 8.71
C SER A 157 15.85 8.78 8.03
N ASN A 158 16.57 7.84 8.60
CA ASN A 158 16.44 6.40 8.29
C ASN A 158 17.11 5.60 9.41
N ARG A 159 16.99 4.27 9.37
CA ARG A 159 17.48 3.36 10.39
C ARG A 159 18.43 2.28 9.85
N PHE A 160 19.22 2.60 8.84
CA PHE A 160 20.29 1.71 8.43
C PHE A 160 21.33 1.53 9.53
N PHE A 161 21.81 0.32 9.70
CA PHE A 161 22.82 -0.02 10.70
C PHE A 161 24.09 0.84 10.58
N CYS A 162 24.49 1.22 9.39
CA CYS A 162 25.66 2.06 9.12
C CYS A 162 25.44 3.56 9.39
N MET A 163 24.21 3.99 9.70
CA MET A 163 23.92 5.38 9.96
C MET A 163 24.08 5.75 11.44
N PRO A 164 24.44 7.00 11.73
CA PRO A 164 24.42 7.49 13.11
C PRO A 164 23.03 7.37 13.73
N SER A 165 22.94 6.92 14.98
CA SER A 165 21.66 6.71 15.70
C SER A 165 20.78 7.97 15.77
N ALA A 166 21.39 9.16 15.70
CA ALA A 166 20.67 10.43 15.62
C ALA A 166 19.72 10.49 14.38
N ARG A 167 20.10 9.88 13.26
CA ARG A 167 19.28 9.81 12.05
C ARG A 167 17.98 9.04 12.26
N ASN A 168 18.00 8.05 13.11
CA ASN A 168 16.79 7.31 13.48
C ASN A 168 15.93 8.10 14.47
N ARG A 169 16.56 8.70 15.49
CA ARG A 169 15.82 9.43 16.55
C ARG A 169 15.14 10.70 16.06
N ILE A 170 15.69 11.37 15.02
CA ILE A 170 15.11 12.62 14.49
C ILE A 170 13.74 12.43 13.83
N LEU A 171 13.35 11.20 13.47
CA LEU A 171 12.07 10.91 12.81
C LEU A 171 10.89 11.51 13.58
N GLY A 172 10.81 11.31 14.90
CA GLY A 172 9.71 11.86 15.70
C GLY A 172 9.62 13.39 15.64
N THR A 173 10.77 14.07 15.63
CA THR A 173 10.82 15.53 15.47
C THR A 173 10.34 15.95 14.07
N GLN A 174 10.71 15.21 13.04
CA GLN A 174 10.25 15.48 11.66
C GLN A 174 8.74 15.27 11.52
N LEU A 175 8.18 14.18 12.09
CA LEU A 175 6.74 13.95 12.07
C LEU A 175 5.99 15.12 12.74
N PHE A 176 6.48 15.57 13.90
CA PHE A 176 5.89 16.71 14.60
C PHE A 176 6.03 18.03 13.82
N ARG A 177 7.23 18.32 13.30
CA ARG A 177 7.54 19.58 12.60
C ARG A 177 6.73 19.79 11.33
N TYR A 178 6.43 18.71 10.61
CA TYR A 178 5.69 18.73 9.33
C TYR A 178 4.22 18.31 9.49
N ASP A 179 3.72 18.17 10.71
CA ASP A 179 2.35 17.74 11.03
C ASP A 179 1.96 16.45 10.30
N LEU A 180 2.86 15.47 10.33
CA LEU A 180 2.63 14.17 9.69
C LEU A 180 1.86 13.25 10.63
N ALA A 181 0.70 12.77 10.19
CA ALA A 181 -0.22 11.97 10.99
C ALA A 181 0.21 10.50 11.17
N GLY A 182 1.13 10.02 10.34
CA GLY A 182 1.53 8.62 10.40
C GLY A 182 2.85 8.29 9.70
N PHE A 183 3.31 7.09 9.96
CA PHE A 183 4.51 6.54 9.36
C PHE A 183 4.24 5.10 8.88
N LEU A 184 4.50 4.85 7.59
CA LEU A 184 4.42 3.53 6.99
C LEU A 184 5.76 2.81 7.14
N GLN A 185 5.73 1.61 7.68
CA GLN A 185 6.89 0.74 7.74
C GLN A 185 6.67 -0.44 6.80
N TRP A 186 7.47 -0.55 5.76
CA TRP A 186 7.34 -1.57 4.72
C TRP A 186 7.60 -3.01 5.19
N GLY A 187 8.34 -3.20 6.27
CA GLY A 187 8.67 -4.53 6.75
C GLY A 187 8.72 -4.62 8.27
N PHE A 188 7.91 -5.52 8.83
CA PHE A 188 7.99 -6.03 10.17
C PHE A 188 8.19 -7.54 10.10
N ASN A 189 9.19 -8.08 10.77
CA ASN A 189 9.57 -9.49 10.67
C ASN A 189 9.83 -9.97 9.22
N PHE A 190 10.57 -9.18 8.46
CA PHE A 190 10.93 -9.55 7.11
C PHE A 190 12.04 -10.62 7.12
N TRP A 191 11.73 -11.79 6.57
CA TRP A 191 12.65 -12.92 6.47
C TRP A 191 12.97 -13.20 4.99
N TYR A 192 14.24 -13.32 4.67
CA TYR A 192 14.70 -13.60 3.32
C TYR A 192 14.52 -15.09 2.98
N SER A 193 13.34 -15.49 2.57
CA SER A 193 13.07 -16.87 2.14
C SER A 193 13.85 -17.30 0.91
N GLN A 194 14.35 -16.33 0.14
CA GLN A 194 15.18 -16.59 -1.04
C GLN A 194 16.58 -17.15 -0.70
N TYR A 195 16.99 -17.12 0.55
CA TYR A 195 18.28 -17.63 1.03
C TYR A 195 18.15 -18.80 2.00
N SER A 196 16.94 -19.30 2.21
CA SER A 196 16.64 -20.45 3.08
C SER A 196 16.29 -21.68 2.26
#